data_d60bc26e1b54d9419ae00548bf60cffc
#
_entry.id   d60bc26e1b54d9419ae00548bf60cffc
#
_cell.length_a   1.000
_cell.length_b   1.000
_cell.length_c   1.000
_cell.angle_alpha   90.00
_cell.angle_beta   90.00
_cell.angle_gamma   90.00
#
_symmetry.space_group_name_H-M   'P 1'
#
loop_
_entity.id
_entity.type
_entity.pdbx_description
1 polymer ?
#
loop_
_entity_poly.entity_id
_entity_poly.type
_entity_poly.pdbx_seq_one_letter_code
_entity_poly.pdbx_strand_id
1 'polypeptide(L)'
;MIYLQNFTLPSDGEEGNWLYGNNPRTCYDSIYPFNFFSIEKNLRKVEFDHITIFCGSNGSGKTTLLNVISEKLKLRRNSLFNKTYFFKPFINLCRYKLNELETDQKLNFNQNSCIITSDDVFNHIIEVRDQNERLDFKRELMFKEKARGIKMPRSIDFSLTSATILRKFRFTLRKNSIIDLT
;
A
#
# COMPACT_ATOMS: atom_id res chain seq x y z
N MET A 1 -12.57 4.09 14.75
CA MET A 1 -13.60 4.18 13.69
C MET A 1 -13.18 3.26 12.57
N ILE A 2 -14.07 2.42 12.07
CA ILE A 2 -13.81 1.48 10.96
C ILE A 2 -14.43 2.13 9.72
N TYR A 3 -13.60 2.45 8.72
CA TYR A 3 -14.09 3.05 7.47
C TYR A 3 -14.53 2.00 6.46
N LEU A 4 -13.73 0.96 6.22
CA LEU A 4 -14.03 -0.16 5.36
C LEU A 4 -14.59 -1.30 6.21
N GLN A 5 -15.87 -1.63 6.05
CA GLN A 5 -16.52 -2.69 6.82
C GLN A 5 -16.21 -4.06 6.24
N ASN A 6 -16.36 -4.22 4.94
CA ASN A 6 -16.03 -5.46 4.26
C ASN A 6 -15.64 -5.21 2.81
N PHE A 7 -14.94 -6.22 2.26
CA PHE A 7 -14.55 -6.29 0.86
C PHE A 7 -14.91 -7.66 0.32
N THR A 8 -15.64 -7.71 -0.78
CA THR A 8 -16.12 -8.94 -1.40
C THR A 8 -15.44 -9.13 -2.75
N LEU A 9 -14.78 -10.26 -2.89
CA LEU A 9 -14.15 -10.73 -4.12
C LEU A 9 -15.21 -11.42 -4.99
N PRO A 10 -15.01 -11.49 -6.32
CA PRO A 10 -15.93 -12.18 -7.20
C PRO A 10 -15.98 -13.68 -6.87
N SER A 11 -17.13 -14.27 -7.09
CA SER A 11 -17.32 -15.71 -7.02
C SER A 11 -16.85 -16.41 -8.31
N ASP A 12 -16.61 -17.71 -8.24
CA ASP A 12 -16.23 -18.52 -9.41
C ASP A 12 -17.20 -18.33 -10.59
N GLY A 13 -18.51 -18.26 -10.28
CA GLY A 13 -19.53 -18.04 -11.29
C GLY A 13 -19.46 -16.66 -11.93
N GLU A 14 -19.17 -15.61 -11.16
CA GLU A 14 -18.99 -14.23 -11.69
C GLU A 14 -17.72 -14.14 -12.54
N GLU A 15 -16.64 -14.78 -12.11
CA GLU A 15 -15.40 -14.86 -12.86
C GLU A 15 -15.58 -15.65 -14.17
N GLY A 16 -16.19 -16.83 -14.08
CA GLY A 16 -16.49 -17.68 -15.23
C GLY A 16 -17.39 -16.99 -16.25
N ASN A 17 -18.46 -16.34 -15.81
CA ASN A 17 -19.35 -15.59 -16.68
C ASN A 17 -18.62 -14.46 -17.43
N TRP A 18 -17.72 -13.77 -16.74
CA TRP A 18 -16.93 -12.70 -17.37
C TRP A 18 -15.97 -13.28 -18.42
N LEU A 19 -15.25 -14.34 -18.07
CA LEU A 19 -14.30 -15.01 -18.98
C LEU A 19 -15.01 -15.58 -20.21
N TYR A 20 -16.14 -16.25 -20.02
CA TYR A 20 -16.92 -16.82 -21.12
C TYR A 20 -17.51 -15.73 -22.03
N GLY A 21 -18.09 -14.67 -21.42
CA GLY A 21 -18.74 -13.60 -22.19
C GLY A 21 -17.77 -12.74 -22.99
N ASN A 22 -16.54 -12.57 -22.51
CA ASN A 22 -15.55 -11.71 -23.17
C ASN A 22 -14.55 -12.52 -24.04
N ASN A 23 -14.44 -13.84 -23.85
CA ASN A 23 -13.53 -14.73 -24.55
C ASN A 23 -12.15 -14.06 -24.84
N PRO A 24 -11.45 -13.56 -23.81
CA PRO A 24 -10.28 -12.74 -24.00
C PRO A 24 -9.15 -13.57 -24.62
N ARG A 25 -8.63 -13.10 -25.75
CA ARG A 25 -7.41 -13.67 -26.32
C ARG A 25 -6.21 -13.18 -25.53
N THR A 26 -5.42 -14.09 -25.02
CA THR A 26 -4.23 -13.80 -24.22
C THR A 26 -2.98 -14.27 -24.93
N CYS A 27 -1.91 -13.48 -24.80
CA CYS A 27 -0.57 -13.91 -25.23
C CYS A 27 0.07 -14.90 -24.24
N TYR A 28 -0.49 -15.00 -23.04
CA TYR A 28 0.00 -15.84 -21.94
C TYR A 28 -1.13 -16.73 -21.44
N ASP A 29 -0.79 -17.91 -20.96
CA ASP A 29 -1.75 -18.86 -20.39
C ASP A 29 -2.30 -18.40 -19.01
N SER A 30 -1.88 -17.26 -18.51
CA SER A 30 -2.29 -16.73 -17.21
C SER A 30 -3.41 -15.73 -17.33
N ILE A 31 -4.52 -16.01 -16.63
CA ILE A 31 -5.67 -15.10 -16.47
C ILE A 31 -5.65 -14.38 -15.11
N TYR A 32 -4.49 -14.38 -14.43
CA TYR A 32 -4.34 -13.78 -13.11
C TYR A 32 -4.83 -12.33 -13.08
N PRO A 33 -5.63 -11.90 -12.05
CA PRO A 33 -5.89 -12.58 -10.78
C PRO A 33 -7.17 -13.44 -10.76
N PHE A 34 -7.82 -13.69 -11.89
CA PHE A 34 -8.97 -14.61 -11.95
C PHE A 34 -8.58 -16.02 -11.48
N ASN A 35 -9.52 -16.72 -10.86
CA ASN A 35 -9.38 -18.06 -10.27
C ASN A 35 -8.46 -18.12 -9.03
N PHE A 36 -7.64 -17.11 -8.79
CA PHE A 36 -6.67 -17.16 -7.70
C PHE A 36 -7.34 -17.11 -6.31
N PHE A 37 -8.26 -16.17 -6.09
CA PHE A 37 -8.93 -16.06 -4.79
C PHE A 37 -10.13 -17.00 -4.67
N SER A 38 -10.87 -17.20 -5.73
CA SER A 38 -12.09 -17.98 -5.74
C SER A 38 -11.80 -19.47 -5.66
N ILE A 39 -10.97 -20.01 -6.55
CA ILE A 39 -10.69 -21.44 -6.68
C ILE A 39 -9.53 -21.86 -5.77
N GLU A 40 -8.37 -21.21 -5.89
CA GLU A 40 -7.18 -21.64 -5.16
C GLU A 40 -7.24 -21.35 -3.66
N LYS A 41 -7.84 -20.23 -3.24
CA LYS A 41 -7.87 -19.81 -1.85
C LYS A 41 -9.25 -19.86 -1.20
N ASN A 42 -10.31 -20.08 -1.96
CA ASN A 42 -11.70 -20.04 -1.50
C ASN A 42 -12.03 -18.81 -0.65
N LEU A 43 -11.38 -17.69 -0.97
CA LEU A 43 -11.56 -16.41 -0.27
C LEU A 43 -12.59 -15.57 -1.00
N ARG A 44 -13.75 -15.35 -0.40
CA ARG A 44 -14.84 -14.58 -1.01
C ARG A 44 -15.09 -13.23 -0.35
N LYS A 45 -14.89 -13.16 0.96
CA LYS A 45 -15.20 -11.98 1.74
C LYS A 45 -14.15 -11.75 2.80
N VAL A 46 -13.76 -10.51 2.94
CA VAL A 46 -12.88 -10.03 3.99
C VAL A 46 -13.64 -9.03 4.83
N GLU A 47 -13.68 -9.25 6.13
CA GLU A 47 -14.25 -8.31 7.10
C GLU A 47 -13.11 -7.57 7.80
N PHE A 48 -13.32 -6.27 8.03
CA PHE A 48 -12.30 -5.39 8.59
C PHE A 48 -12.69 -4.92 9.97
N ASP A 49 -11.70 -4.86 10.84
CA ASP A 49 -11.77 -4.19 12.13
C ASP A 49 -10.82 -2.98 12.11
N HIS A 50 -10.65 -2.32 13.26
CA HIS A 50 -9.75 -1.18 13.43
C HIS A 50 -8.33 -1.47 12.95
N ILE A 51 -7.87 -2.70 13.16
CA ILE A 51 -6.63 -3.24 12.61
C ILE A 51 -6.93 -4.66 12.11
N THR A 52 -6.64 -4.90 10.84
CA THR A 52 -6.75 -6.23 10.21
C THR A 52 -5.37 -6.65 9.72
N ILE A 53 -4.93 -7.84 10.06
CA ILE A 53 -3.62 -8.39 9.70
C ILE A 53 -3.83 -9.60 8.78
N PHE A 54 -3.23 -9.55 7.58
CA PHE A 54 -3.18 -10.70 6.67
C PHE A 54 -1.90 -11.49 6.91
N CYS A 55 -2.06 -12.75 7.31
CA CYS A 55 -0.97 -13.71 7.50
C CYS A 55 -0.94 -14.73 6.35
N GLY A 56 0.18 -15.40 6.15
CA GLY A 56 0.35 -16.47 5.17
C GLY A 56 1.75 -16.51 4.59
N SER A 57 2.08 -17.60 3.91
CA SER A 57 3.37 -17.85 3.25
C SER A 57 3.62 -16.89 2.08
N ASN A 58 4.84 -16.91 1.53
CA ASN A 58 5.13 -16.19 0.29
C ASN A 58 4.30 -16.78 -0.87
N GLY A 59 3.73 -15.89 -1.68
CA GLY A 59 2.84 -16.31 -2.77
C GLY A 59 1.38 -16.52 -2.35
N SER A 60 1.01 -16.42 -1.07
CA SER A 60 -0.38 -16.61 -0.61
C SER A 60 -1.37 -15.52 -1.06
N GLY A 61 -0.91 -14.49 -1.75
CA GLY A 61 -1.78 -13.45 -2.33
C GLY A 61 -2.02 -12.22 -1.48
N LYS A 62 -1.35 -12.07 -0.33
CA LYS A 62 -1.52 -10.90 0.57
C LYS A 62 -1.33 -9.57 -0.15
N THR A 63 -0.22 -9.43 -0.86
CA THR A 63 0.09 -8.21 -1.62
C THR A 63 -0.90 -7.99 -2.77
N THR A 64 -1.33 -9.07 -3.42
CA THR A 64 -2.33 -9.00 -4.49
C THR A 64 -3.67 -8.51 -3.95
N LEU A 65 -4.12 -9.06 -2.82
CA LEU A 65 -5.36 -8.64 -2.17
C LEU A 65 -5.30 -7.16 -1.78
N LEU A 66 -4.21 -6.72 -1.17
CA LEU A 66 -4.01 -5.32 -0.83
C LEU A 66 -4.00 -4.41 -2.07
N ASN A 67 -3.39 -4.87 -3.18
CA ASN A 67 -3.39 -4.15 -4.44
C ASN A 67 -4.80 -4.06 -5.04
N VAL A 68 -5.59 -5.13 -4.98
CA VAL A 68 -6.99 -5.16 -5.45
C VAL A 68 -7.84 -4.18 -4.63
N ILE A 69 -7.74 -4.22 -3.30
CA ILE A 69 -8.45 -3.31 -2.40
C ILE A 69 -8.05 -1.85 -2.68
N SER A 70 -6.76 -1.59 -2.77
CA SER A 70 -6.22 -0.26 -3.02
C SER A 70 -6.72 0.35 -4.33
N GLU A 71 -6.72 -0.43 -5.41
CA GLU A 71 -7.17 0.01 -6.73
C GLU A 71 -8.69 0.20 -6.77
N LYS A 72 -9.46 -0.70 -6.14
CA LYS A 72 -10.93 -0.58 -6.04
C LYS A 72 -11.35 0.67 -5.29
N LEU A 73 -10.66 0.97 -4.20
CA LEU A 73 -10.94 2.14 -3.36
C LEU A 73 -10.25 3.40 -3.87
N LYS A 74 -9.43 3.31 -4.92
CA LYS A 74 -8.63 4.42 -5.47
C LYS A 74 -7.77 5.09 -4.41
N LEU A 75 -7.10 4.31 -3.57
CA LEU A 75 -6.23 4.83 -2.53
C LEU A 75 -4.98 5.48 -3.15
N ARG A 76 -4.48 6.52 -2.47
CA ARG A 76 -3.22 7.13 -2.87
C ARG A 76 -2.07 6.14 -2.75
N ARG A 77 -1.23 6.06 -3.77
CA ARG A 77 -0.10 5.15 -3.86
C ARG A 77 1.10 5.87 -4.49
N ASN A 78 2.28 5.61 -3.96
CA ASN A 78 3.52 6.17 -4.51
C ASN A 78 4.23 5.16 -5.43
N SER A 79 4.27 3.87 -5.02
CA SER A 79 4.94 2.83 -5.80
C SER A 79 4.03 2.22 -6.88
N LEU A 80 4.61 1.89 -8.00
CA LEU A 80 3.94 1.14 -9.06
C LEU A 80 3.90 -0.35 -8.71
N PHE A 81 2.96 -1.09 -9.29
CA PHE A 81 2.92 -2.55 -9.24
C PHE A 81 2.50 -3.12 -10.59
N ASN A 82 2.85 -4.36 -10.84
CA ASN A 82 2.51 -5.03 -12.09
C ASN A 82 1.01 -5.29 -12.18
N LYS A 83 0.40 -4.78 -13.25
CA LYS A 83 -1.02 -4.99 -13.58
C LYS A 83 -1.10 -5.85 -14.83
N THR A 84 -1.79 -6.97 -14.74
CA THR A 84 -2.16 -7.75 -15.93
C THR A 84 -3.34 -7.09 -16.65
N TYR A 85 -3.60 -7.49 -17.88
CA TYR A 85 -4.81 -7.08 -18.61
C TYR A 85 -6.09 -7.40 -17.84
N PHE A 86 -6.09 -8.51 -17.10
CA PHE A 86 -7.23 -9.00 -16.32
C PHE A 86 -7.45 -8.27 -15.00
N PHE A 87 -6.49 -7.49 -14.55
CA PHE A 87 -6.57 -6.85 -13.23
C PHE A 87 -7.74 -5.86 -13.12
N LYS A 88 -7.92 -5.01 -14.12
CA LYS A 88 -9.01 -4.03 -14.13
C LYS A 88 -10.41 -4.68 -14.23
N PRO A 89 -10.65 -5.64 -15.14
CA PRO A 89 -11.90 -6.41 -15.14
C PRO A 89 -12.19 -7.09 -13.81
N PHE A 90 -11.22 -7.74 -13.20
CA PHE A 90 -11.36 -8.38 -11.90
C PHE A 90 -11.80 -7.39 -10.81
N ILE A 91 -11.15 -6.22 -10.72
CA ILE A 91 -11.50 -5.15 -9.79
C ILE A 91 -12.94 -4.67 -9.99
N ASN A 92 -13.42 -4.61 -11.22
CA ASN A 92 -14.79 -4.20 -11.50
C ASN A 92 -15.81 -5.15 -10.88
N LEU A 93 -15.52 -6.43 -10.84
CA LEU A 93 -16.37 -7.45 -10.20
C LEU A 93 -16.32 -7.38 -8.66
N CYS A 94 -15.25 -6.88 -8.07
CA CYS A 94 -15.14 -6.73 -6.63
C CYS A 94 -16.16 -5.71 -6.09
N ARG A 95 -16.61 -5.94 -4.86
CA ARG A 95 -17.55 -5.06 -4.15
C ARG A 95 -16.98 -4.70 -2.78
N TYR A 96 -17.43 -3.61 -2.21
CA TYR A 96 -17.06 -3.22 -0.86
C TYR A 96 -18.19 -2.49 -0.17
N LYS A 97 -18.18 -2.51 1.16
CA LYS A 97 -19.09 -1.74 2.00
C LYS A 97 -18.28 -0.85 2.93
N LEU A 98 -18.57 0.44 2.88
CA LEU A 98 -18.06 1.42 3.85
C LEU A 98 -19.01 1.49 5.03
N ASN A 99 -18.48 1.86 6.19
CA ASN A 99 -19.31 2.17 7.33
C ASN A 99 -19.98 3.52 7.08
N GLU A 100 -21.31 3.52 7.07
CA GLU A 100 -22.09 4.74 6.96
C GLU A 100 -21.96 5.49 8.29
N LEU A 101 -21.24 6.59 8.27
CA LEU A 101 -21.25 7.52 9.38
C LEU A 101 -22.55 8.30 9.33
N GLU A 102 -23.22 8.44 10.46
CA GLU A 102 -24.48 9.17 10.63
C GLU A 102 -24.39 10.69 10.31
N THR A 103 -23.31 11.14 9.72
CA THR A 103 -23.11 12.53 9.35
C THR A 103 -23.00 12.69 7.84
N ASP A 104 -23.76 13.63 7.28
CA ASP A 104 -23.84 14.04 5.87
C ASP A 104 -22.52 14.44 5.19
N GLN A 105 -21.40 14.26 5.84
CA GLN A 105 -20.08 14.43 5.26
C GLN A 105 -19.75 13.16 4.46
N LYS A 106 -19.95 13.21 3.14
CA LYS A 106 -19.26 12.32 2.20
C LYS A 106 -17.78 12.37 2.53
N LEU A 107 -17.33 11.41 3.33
CA LEU A 107 -15.91 11.25 3.64
C LEU A 107 -15.17 11.16 2.31
N ASN A 108 -14.32 12.14 2.05
CA ASN A 108 -13.34 12.06 0.96
C ASN A 108 -12.30 11.01 1.34
N PHE A 109 -12.75 9.74 1.36
CA PHE A 109 -11.97 8.55 1.69
C PHE A 109 -10.64 8.53 0.92
N ASN A 110 -10.69 8.97 -0.33
CA ASN A 110 -9.54 8.93 -1.23
C ASN A 110 -8.43 9.92 -0.89
N GLN A 111 -8.72 11.04 -0.20
CA GLN A 111 -7.71 12.06 0.07
C GLN A 111 -6.80 11.73 1.27
N ASN A 112 -7.36 11.05 2.28
CA ASN A 112 -6.68 10.76 3.54
C ASN A 112 -6.19 9.31 3.65
N SER A 113 -6.59 8.44 2.71
CA SER A 113 -6.23 7.04 2.73
C SER A 113 -5.13 6.73 1.72
N CYS A 114 -4.14 5.95 2.13
CA CYS A 114 -3.04 5.54 1.26
C CYS A 114 -2.65 4.09 1.52
N ILE A 115 -2.04 3.48 0.52
CA ILE A 115 -1.33 2.21 0.65
C ILE A 115 0.16 2.49 0.74
N ILE A 116 0.82 1.83 1.69
CA ILE A 116 2.28 1.84 1.84
C ILE A 116 2.74 0.40 1.58
N THR A 117 3.65 0.25 0.64
CA THR A 117 4.20 -1.06 0.26
C THR A 117 5.65 -1.19 0.74
N SER A 118 6.20 -2.41 0.64
CA SER A 118 7.62 -2.66 0.90
C SER A 118 8.53 -1.78 0.03
N ASP A 119 8.14 -1.55 -1.23
CA ASP A 119 8.91 -0.72 -2.16
C ASP A 119 8.96 0.74 -1.68
N ASP A 120 7.87 1.27 -1.12
CA ASP A 120 7.85 2.62 -0.55
C ASP A 120 8.80 2.73 0.65
N VAL A 121 8.85 1.68 1.49
CA VAL A 121 9.78 1.61 2.63
C VAL A 121 11.23 1.53 2.14
N PHE A 122 11.51 0.71 1.12
CA PHE A 122 12.82 0.61 0.52
C PHE A 122 13.29 1.94 -0.07
N ASN A 123 12.46 2.59 -0.86
CA ASN A 123 12.75 3.90 -1.45
C ASN A 123 13.06 4.93 -0.36
N HIS A 124 12.27 4.94 0.71
CA HIS A 124 12.53 5.84 1.83
C HIS A 124 13.88 5.58 2.51
N ILE A 125 14.27 4.31 2.70
CA ILE A 125 15.58 3.95 3.26
C ILE A 125 16.72 4.43 2.34
N ILE A 126 16.57 4.28 1.03
CA ILE A 126 17.56 4.76 0.05
C ILE A 126 17.66 6.27 0.10
N GLU A 127 16.55 6.99 0.15
CA GLU A 127 16.53 8.46 0.29
C GLU A 127 17.23 8.93 1.57
N VAL A 128 17.00 8.26 2.69
CA VAL A 128 17.67 8.58 3.96
C VAL A 128 19.19 8.37 3.86
N ARG A 129 19.63 7.31 3.18
CA ARG A 129 21.07 7.08 2.95
C ARG A 129 21.70 8.19 2.09
N ASP A 130 21.07 8.54 0.98
CA ASP A 130 21.52 9.62 0.10
C ASP A 130 21.59 10.97 0.85
N GLN A 131 20.59 11.27 1.68
CA GLN A 131 20.61 12.46 2.53
C GLN A 131 21.77 12.45 3.52
N ASN A 132 22.06 11.30 4.13
CA ASN A 132 23.19 11.19 5.06
C ASN A 132 24.53 11.39 4.35
N GLU A 133 24.75 10.80 3.18
CA GLU A 133 25.95 11.01 2.37
C GLU A 133 26.14 12.47 1.99
N ARG A 134 25.06 13.14 1.56
CA ARG A 134 25.10 14.58 1.25
C ARG A 134 25.44 15.45 2.47
N LEU A 135 24.94 15.05 3.64
CA LEU A 135 25.23 15.75 4.89
C LEU A 135 26.70 15.58 5.28
N ASP A 136 27.24 14.37 5.16
CA ASP A 136 28.63 14.09 5.47
C ASP A 136 29.57 14.82 4.50
N PHE A 137 29.25 14.83 3.21
CA PHE A 137 29.99 15.63 2.24
C PHE A 137 29.98 17.13 2.57
N LYS A 138 28.83 17.67 2.96
CA LYS A 138 28.72 19.08 3.39
C LYS A 138 29.57 19.35 4.65
N ARG A 139 29.55 18.43 5.62
CA ARG A 139 30.38 18.53 6.82
C ARG A 139 31.87 18.57 6.46
N GLU A 140 32.32 17.69 5.59
CA GLU A 140 33.73 17.68 5.14
C GLU A 140 34.13 18.98 4.45
N LEU A 141 33.28 19.51 3.57
CA LEU A 141 33.53 20.80 2.93
C LEU A 141 33.67 21.91 3.97
N MET A 142 32.76 21.97 4.94
CA MET A 142 32.80 22.97 6.01
C MET A 142 34.07 22.85 6.86
N PHE A 143 34.51 21.64 7.19
CA PHE A 143 35.78 21.45 7.91
C PHE A 143 36.98 21.94 7.09
N LYS A 144 37.00 21.67 5.78
CA LYS A 144 38.05 22.14 4.87
C LYS A 144 38.05 23.67 4.75
N GLU A 145 36.88 24.32 4.67
CA GLU A 145 36.73 25.78 4.63
C GLU A 145 37.17 26.43 5.93
N LYS A 146 36.76 25.86 7.07
CA LYS A 146 37.20 26.31 8.38
C LYS A 146 38.71 26.22 8.55
N ALA A 147 39.32 25.13 8.08
CA ALA A 147 40.78 24.97 8.11
C ALA A 147 41.52 26.00 7.23
N ARG A 148 40.84 26.55 6.21
CA ARG A 148 41.36 27.61 5.34
C ARG A 148 41.10 29.03 5.87
N GLY A 149 40.53 29.16 7.08
CA GLY A 149 40.25 30.48 7.70
C GLY A 149 39.02 31.21 7.15
N ILE A 150 38.18 30.55 6.37
CA ILE A 150 36.94 31.14 5.82
C ILE A 150 35.89 31.20 6.93
N LYS A 151 35.31 32.39 7.18
CA LYS A 151 34.24 32.60 8.17
C LYS A 151 32.98 31.88 7.74
N MET A 152 32.49 30.95 8.54
CA MET A 152 31.25 30.23 8.31
C MET A 152 30.01 31.07 8.62
N PRO A 153 28.89 30.84 7.89
CA PRO A 153 27.59 31.38 8.28
C PRO A 153 27.11 30.80 9.63
N ARG A 154 26.54 31.63 10.50
CA ARG A 154 26.20 31.27 11.89
C ARG A 154 25.00 30.36 12.09
N SER A 155 24.28 29.98 11.05
CA SER A 155 23.06 29.17 11.18
C SER A 155 22.98 28.11 10.10
N ILE A 156 23.32 26.86 10.46
CA ILE A 156 22.82 25.69 9.79
C ILE A 156 21.92 24.99 10.80
N ASP A 157 20.62 25.04 10.53
CA ASP A 157 19.62 24.41 11.37
C ASP A 157 19.70 22.89 11.23
N PHE A 158 20.29 22.22 12.21
CA PHE A 158 20.41 20.74 12.27
C PHE A 158 19.16 20.05 12.83
N SER A 159 18.07 20.80 13.06
CA SER A 159 16.93 20.31 13.87
C SER A 159 15.91 19.40 13.16
N LEU A 160 16.12 19.02 11.91
CA LEU A 160 15.01 18.48 11.10
C LEU A 160 15.04 16.99 10.74
N THR A 161 15.97 16.15 11.22
CA THR A 161 16.09 14.83 10.58
C THR A 161 15.78 13.60 11.42
N SER A 162 15.83 13.62 12.73
CA SER A 162 15.57 12.37 13.50
C SER A 162 14.26 12.34 14.27
N ALA A 163 13.75 13.46 14.72
CA ALA A 163 12.53 13.49 15.56
C ALA A 163 11.23 13.36 14.76
N THR A 164 11.19 13.80 13.50
CA THR A 164 9.99 13.80 12.66
C THR A 164 9.65 12.43 12.12
N ILE A 165 10.65 11.55 11.90
CA ILE A 165 10.49 10.21 11.37
C ILE A 165 9.87 9.27 12.40
N LEU A 166 10.28 9.34 13.67
CA LEU A 166 9.78 8.47 14.73
C LEU A 166 8.34 8.79 15.17
N ARG A 167 7.84 10.01 14.96
CA ARG A 167 6.46 10.36 15.31
C ARG A 167 5.40 9.76 14.39
N LYS A 168 5.73 9.39 13.15
CA LYS A 168 4.77 8.82 12.17
C LYS A 168 4.48 7.32 12.35
N PHE A 169 5.27 6.59 13.15
CA PHE A 169 5.14 5.13 13.32
C PHE A 169 4.61 4.70 14.70
N ARG A 170 3.94 5.55 15.46
CA ARG A 170 3.32 5.15 16.73
C ARG A 170 1.97 4.48 16.46
N PHE A 171 1.99 3.19 16.16
CA PHE A 171 0.78 2.36 16.12
C PHE A 171 0.39 1.93 17.52
N THR A 172 -0.83 2.27 17.92
CA THR A 172 -1.44 1.72 19.16
C THR A 172 -2.13 0.43 18.77
N LEU A 173 -1.54 -0.70 19.16
CA LEU A 173 -2.13 -2.03 18.98
C LEU A 173 -3.30 -2.20 19.96
N ARG A 174 -4.51 -2.22 19.47
CA ARG A 174 -5.72 -2.68 20.20
C ARG A 174 -6.38 -3.76 19.37
N LYS A 175 -6.89 -4.81 20.02
CA LYS A 175 -7.56 -6.03 19.50
C LYS A 175 -7.64 -6.15 17.96
N ASN A 176 -6.89 -7.09 17.41
CA ASN A 176 -6.72 -7.29 15.98
C ASN A 176 -7.56 -8.47 15.50
N SER A 177 -8.15 -8.35 14.31
CA SER A 177 -8.61 -9.51 13.53
C SER A 177 -7.43 -10.05 12.69
N ILE A 178 -7.20 -11.35 12.73
CA ILE A 178 -6.15 -12.02 11.94
C ILE A 178 -6.87 -12.85 10.88
N ILE A 179 -6.48 -12.64 9.61
CA ILE A 179 -6.99 -13.41 8.48
C ILE A 179 -5.82 -14.22 7.92
N ASP A 180 -5.94 -15.54 7.96
CA ASP A 180 -4.96 -16.46 7.39
C ASP A 180 -5.30 -16.75 5.93
N LEU A 181 -4.32 -16.66 5.05
CA LEU A 181 -4.42 -16.86 3.61
C LEU A 181 -3.58 -18.08 3.15
N THR A 182 -3.24 -18.99 4.08
CA THR A 182 -2.49 -20.21 3.71
C THR A 182 -3.30 -21.20 2.92
#